data_bdd86d07d784d4f714a633c01e2dc807
#
_entry.id   bdd86d07d784d4f714a633c01e2dc807
#
_cell.length_a   1.000
_cell.length_b   1.000
_cell.length_c   1.000
_cell.angle_alpha   90.00
_cell.angle_beta   90.00
_cell.angle_gamma   90.00
#
_symmetry.space_group_name_H-M   'P 1'
#
loop_
_entity.id
_entity.type
_entity.pdbx_description
1 polymer ?
#
loop_
_entity_poly.entity_id
_entity_poly.type
_entity_poly.pdbx_seq_one_letter_code
_entity_poly.pdbx_strand_id
1 'polypeptide(L)'
;RERMVASDKLRTTLRANRGKPEAKEAQKERNLLKKQARIDMTHWLGMSMLRRTYTETGFFERLVYFWGDHFTATGKAGVVKRATSPYIEDGIRPFVGSRFADLLISAVTHPVMLQFLDQDRSMGPGSERAQKRGKTAGLNENLAREVMELHTLGVDGPYTQDDVRQLAELFTGLSFQ
;
A
#
# COMPACT_ATOMS: atom_id res chain seq x y z
N ARG A 1 -5.76 -6.32 -5.28
CA ARG A 1 -4.88 -5.86 -6.36
C ARG A 1 -5.67 -5.52 -7.62
N GLU A 2 -6.42 -6.43 -8.21
CA GLU A 2 -7.17 -6.26 -9.47
C GLU A 2 -8.07 -5.01 -9.49
N ARG A 3 -8.84 -4.78 -8.40
CA ARG A 3 -9.71 -3.59 -8.30
C ARG A 3 -8.94 -2.27 -8.24
N MET A 4 -7.72 -2.27 -7.72
CA MET A 4 -6.86 -1.09 -7.71
C MET A 4 -6.42 -0.76 -9.13
N VAL A 5 -5.97 -1.77 -9.87
CA VAL A 5 -5.58 -1.65 -11.29
C VAL A 5 -6.76 -1.19 -12.13
N ALA A 6 -7.95 -1.81 -11.96
CA ALA A 6 -9.17 -1.40 -12.64
C ALA A 6 -9.55 0.06 -12.33
N SER A 7 -9.52 0.46 -11.06
CA SER A 7 -9.81 1.85 -10.65
C SER A 7 -8.82 2.86 -11.23
N ASP A 8 -7.57 2.48 -11.41
CA ASP A 8 -6.55 3.36 -11.98
C ASP A 8 -6.68 3.48 -13.51
N LYS A 9 -6.99 2.38 -14.21
CA LYS A 9 -7.35 2.39 -15.63
C LYS A 9 -8.54 3.32 -15.89
N LEU A 10 -9.61 3.20 -15.10
CA LEU A 10 -10.79 4.06 -15.23
C LEU A 10 -10.46 5.54 -14.94
N ARG A 11 -9.55 5.81 -14.01
CA ARG A 11 -9.06 7.18 -13.76
C ARG A 11 -8.34 7.76 -14.98
N THR A 12 -7.54 6.95 -15.65
CA THR A 12 -6.84 7.34 -16.88
C THR A 12 -7.83 7.60 -18.01
N THR A 13 -8.82 6.72 -18.20
CA THR A 13 -9.90 6.88 -19.19
C THR A 13 -10.71 8.16 -18.95
N LEU A 14 -11.03 8.45 -17.70
CA LEU A 14 -11.72 9.69 -17.31
C LEU A 14 -10.94 10.95 -17.69
N ARG A 15 -9.62 10.93 -17.48
CA ARG A 15 -8.76 12.07 -17.84
C ARG A 15 -8.64 12.25 -19.34
N ALA A 16 -8.49 11.15 -20.09
CA ALA A 16 -8.31 11.17 -21.53
C ALA A 16 -9.61 11.59 -22.28
N ASN A 17 -10.78 11.25 -21.75
CA ASN A 17 -12.08 11.48 -22.37
C ASN A 17 -12.92 12.56 -21.65
N ARG A 18 -12.28 13.53 -21.03
CA ARG A 18 -12.99 14.59 -20.29
C ARG A 18 -13.99 15.31 -21.19
N GLY A 19 -15.26 15.32 -20.77
CA GLY A 19 -16.36 15.94 -21.53
C GLY A 19 -17.06 15.04 -22.55
N LYS A 20 -16.56 13.82 -22.81
CA LYS A 20 -17.15 12.86 -23.73
C LYS A 20 -18.07 11.85 -23.02
N PRO A 21 -18.97 11.14 -23.76
CA PRO A 21 -19.84 10.11 -23.18
C PRO A 21 -19.07 8.99 -22.44
N GLU A 22 -17.93 8.58 -22.98
CA GLU A 22 -17.06 7.54 -22.40
C GLU A 22 -16.57 7.89 -20.98
N ALA A 23 -16.41 9.19 -20.70
CA ALA A 23 -16.07 9.63 -19.35
C ALA A 23 -17.21 9.41 -18.35
N LYS A 24 -18.47 9.56 -18.79
CA LYS A 24 -19.64 9.31 -17.93
C LYS A 24 -19.73 7.82 -17.56
N GLU A 25 -19.51 6.93 -18.53
CA GLU A 25 -19.53 5.49 -18.30
C GLU A 25 -18.39 5.05 -17.37
N ALA A 26 -17.16 5.47 -17.64
CA ALA A 26 -16.00 5.21 -16.76
C ALA A 26 -16.22 5.76 -15.32
N GLN A 27 -16.93 6.88 -15.17
CA GLN A 27 -17.29 7.42 -13.85
C GLN A 27 -18.31 6.54 -13.11
N LYS A 28 -19.32 6.02 -13.82
CA LYS A 28 -20.31 5.09 -13.23
C LYS A 28 -19.62 3.81 -12.76
N GLU A 29 -18.81 3.21 -13.60
CA GLU A 29 -18.06 1.99 -13.28
C GLU A 29 -17.12 2.21 -12.10
N ARG A 30 -16.40 3.32 -12.07
CA ARG A 30 -15.55 3.69 -10.93
C ARG A 30 -16.33 3.89 -9.63
N ASN A 31 -17.54 4.43 -9.70
CA ASN A 31 -18.41 4.57 -8.52
C ASN A 31 -18.91 3.21 -8.03
N LEU A 32 -19.20 2.29 -8.95
CA LEU A 32 -19.55 0.90 -8.60
C LEU A 32 -18.40 0.19 -7.88
N LEU A 33 -17.18 0.28 -8.39
CA LEU A 33 -15.99 -0.26 -7.71
C LEU A 33 -15.81 0.30 -6.30
N LYS A 34 -16.02 1.61 -6.12
CA LYS A 34 -15.94 2.24 -4.80
C LYS A 34 -17.04 1.75 -3.85
N LYS A 35 -18.27 1.57 -4.37
CA LYS A 35 -19.38 1.02 -3.58
C LYS A 35 -19.05 -0.39 -3.11
N GLN A 36 -18.58 -1.25 -4.02
CA GLN A 36 -18.20 -2.62 -3.69
C GLN A 36 -17.06 -2.66 -2.67
N ALA A 37 -16.02 -1.84 -2.86
CA ALA A 37 -14.91 -1.75 -1.90
C ALA A 37 -15.37 -1.30 -0.50
N ARG A 38 -16.43 -0.51 -0.39
CA ARG A 38 -17.02 -0.13 0.90
C ARG A 38 -17.76 -1.30 1.55
N ILE A 39 -18.50 -2.08 0.78
CA ILE A 39 -19.20 -3.28 1.26
C ILE A 39 -18.17 -4.28 1.78
N ASP A 40 -17.12 -4.53 1.02
CA ASP A 40 -16.07 -5.46 1.41
C ASP A 40 -15.34 -5.00 2.68
N MET A 41 -15.03 -3.70 2.78
CA MET A 41 -14.42 -3.14 3.99
C MET A 41 -15.30 -3.39 5.23
N THR A 42 -16.61 -3.17 5.11
CA THR A 42 -17.55 -3.41 6.22
C THR A 42 -17.60 -4.89 6.59
N HIS A 43 -17.62 -5.77 5.59
CA HIS A 43 -17.58 -7.23 5.80
C HIS A 43 -16.31 -7.65 6.53
N TRP A 44 -15.13 -7.22 6.06
CA TRP A 44 -13.84 -7.55 6.69
C TRP A 44 -13.72 -6.98 8.10
N LEU A 45 -14.23 -5.76 8.34
CA LEU A 45 -14.27 -5.19 9.68
C LEU A 45 -15.13 -6.05 10.61
N GLY A 46 -16.32 -6.47 10.15
CA GLY A 46 -17.20 -7.36 10.91
C GLY A 46 -16.53 -8.71 11.22
N MET A 47 -15.88 -9.32 10.24
CA MET A 47 -15.12 -10.56 10.43
C MET A 47 -13.97 -10.40 11.43
N SER A 48 -13.26 -9.29 11.38
CA SER A 48 -12.19 -8.98 12.35
C SER A 48 -12.75 -8.87 13.78
N MET A 49 -13.91 -8.22 13.95
CA MET A 49 -14.58 -8.12 15.26
C MET A 49 -15.03 -9.50 15.79
N LEU A 50 -15.62 -10.33 14.92
CA LEU A 50 -16.04 -11.69 15.29
C LEU A 50 -14.84 -12.55 15.72
N ARG A 51 -13.73 -12.49 14.98
CA ARG A 51 -12.51 -13.22 15.37
C ARG A 51 -12.01 -12.77 16.74
N ARG A 52 -11.97 -11.47 17.01
CA ARG A 52 -11.56 -10.93 18.32
C ARG A 52 -12.39 -11.48 19.47
N THR A 53 -13.67 -11.66 19.24
CA THR A 53 -14.62 -12.06 20.29
C THR A 53 -14.68 -13.56 20.50
N TYR A 54 -14.61 -14.34 19.42
CA TYR A 54 -14.91 -15.77 19.45
C TYR A 54 -13.74 -16.69 19.06
N THR A 55 -12.53 -16.14 18.90
CA THR A 55 -11.38 -16.96 18.51
C THR A 55 -10.96 -17.92 19.63
N GLU A 56 -10.65 -19.15 19.26
CA GLU A 56 -9.99 -20.11 20.13
C GLU A 56 -8.46 -19.92 20.17
N THR A 57 -7.91 -19.11 19.23
CA THR A 57 -6.48 -18.81 19.09
C THR A 57 -6.16 -17.35 19.46
N GLY A 58 -6.58 -16.94 20.64
CA GLY A 58 -6.48 -15.54 21.09
C GLY A 58 -5.07 -14.95 21.04
N PHE A 59 -4.03 -15.76 21.27
CA PHE A 59 -2.65 -15.31 21.13
C PHE A 59 -2.29 -14.94 19.69
N PHE A 60 -2.69 -15.77 18.72
CA PHE A 60 -2.44 -15.50 17.30
C PHE A 60 -3.12 -14.21 16.86
N GLU A 61 -4.39 -13.99 17.26
CA GLU A 61 -5.10 -12.76 16.95
C GLU A 61 -4.40 -11.52 17.54
N ARG A 62 -3.87 -11.59 18.75
CA ARG A 62 -3.07 -10.50 19.35
C ARG A 62 -1.81 -10.20 18.55
N LEU A 63 -1.11 -11.23 18.08
CA LEU A 63 0.05 -11.05 17.21
C LEU A 63 -0.32 -10.39 15.88
N VAL A 64 -1.45 -10.78 15.26
CA VAL A 64 -1.95 -10.12 14.05
C VAL A 64 -2.20 -8.62 14.30
N TYR A 65 -2.73 -8.27 15.46
CA TYR A 65 -2.93 -6.86 15.81
C TYR A 65 -1.63 -6.13 16.04
N PHE A 66 -0.75 -6.72 16.82
CA PHE A 66 0.57 -6.14 17.10
C PHE A 66 1.32 -5.83 15.79
N TRP A 67 1.39 -6.80 14.88
CA TRP A 67 2.03 -6.60 13.59
C TRP A 67 1.25 -5.67 12.65
N GLY A 68 -0.08 -5.67 12.74
CA GLY A 68 -0.92 -4.74 12.01
C GLY A 68 -0.73 -3.28 12.44
N ASP A 69 -0.46 -3.03 13.73
CA ASP A 69 -0.08 -1.72 14.25
C ASP A 69 1.36 -1.36 13.88
N HIS A 70 2.28 -2.30 14.01
CA HIS A 70 3.70 -2.09 13.66
C HIS A 70 3.88 -1.73 12.17
N PHE A 71 3.17 -2.39 11.28
CA PHE A 71 3.17 -2.12 9.84
C PHE A 71 1.97 -1.28 9.42
N THR A 72 1.58 -0.30 10.21
CA THR A 72 0.39 0.51 9.93
C THR A 72 0.47 1.18 8.56
N ALA A 73 -0.52 0.94 7.73
CA ALA A 73 -0.68 1.61 6.45
C ALA A 73 -2.16 1.87 6.15
N THR A 74 -2.44 3.06 5.62
CA THR A 74 -3.79 3.46 5.23
C THR A 74 -3.81 3.95 3.79
N GLY A 75 -4.78 3.49 3.01
CA GLY A 75 -4.92 3.96 1.65
C GLY A 75 -5.37 5.42 1.57
N LYS A 76 -4.69 6.22 0.76
CA LYS A 76 -4.95 7.67 0.62
C LYS A 76 -6.15 8.00 -0.26
N ALA A 77 -6.45 7.19 -1.28
CA ALA A 77 -7.46 7.54 -2.27
C ALA A 77 -8.15 6.33 -2.92
N GLY A 78 -9.26 6.59 -3.58
CA GLY A 78 -9.95 5.61 -4.42
C GLY A 78 -10.47 4.40 -3.64
N VAL A 79 -10.29 3.23 -4.21
CA VAL A 79 -10.64 1.95 -3.59
C VAL A 79 -9.64 1.57 -2.48
N VAL A 80 -8.39 2.04 -2.59
CA VAL A 80 -7.31 1.75 -1.62
C VAL A 80 -7.60 2.33 -0.25
N LYS A 81 -8.33 3.47 -0.19
CA LYS A 81 -8.79 4.07 1.09
C LYS A 81 -9.60 3.08 1.95
N ARG A 82 -10.08 2.00 1.37
CA ARG A 82 -10.90 0.97 2.04
C ARG A 82 -10.20 -0.37 2.13
N ALA A 83 -8.90 -0.41 1.92
CA ALA A 83 -8.12 -1.64 1.82
C ALA A 83 -7.29 -1.95 3.08
N THR A 84 -7.48 -1.22 4.19
CA THR A 84 -6.75 -1.47 5.45
C THR A 84 -7.02 -2.87 5.99
N SER A 85 -8.29 -3.29 6.06
CA SER A 85 -8.60 -4.66 6.52
C SER A 85 -8.09 -5.74 5.55
N PRO A 86 -8.31 -5.66 4.22
CA PRO A 86 -7.64 -6.56 3.27
C PRO A 86 -6.11 -6.56 3.40
N TYR A 87 -5.47 -5.44 3.66
CA TYR A 87 -4.03 -5.38 3.89
C TYR A 87 -3.59 -6.25 5.08
N ILE A 88 -4.31 -6.17 6.19
CA ILE A 88 -4.02 -7.01 7.36
C ILE A 88 -4.26 -8.49 7.04
N GLU A 89 -5.35 -8.82 6.33
CA GLU A 89 -5.69 -10.20 5.99
C GLU A 89 -4.74 -10.83 4.97
N ASP A 90 -4.27 -10.06 3.99
CA ASP A 90 -3.43 -10.56 2.90
C ASP A 90 -1.92 -10.37 3.17
N GLY A 91 -1.55 -9.24 3.75
CA GLY A 91 -0.16 -8.83 3.92
C GLY A 91 0.45 -9.17 5.28
N ILE A 92 -0.35 -9.27 6.33
CA ILE A 92 0.14 -9.46 7.70
C ILE A 92 -0.22 -10.86 8.23
N ARG A 93 -1.50 -11.19 8.30
CA ARG A 93 -2.03 -12.41 8.94
C ARG A 93 -1.34 -13.70 8.47
N PRO A 94 -1.13 -13.95 7.17
CA PRO A 94 -0.53 -15.20 6.70
C PRO A 94 0.92 -15.39 7.16
N PHE A 95 1.60 -14.29 7.51
CA PHE A 95 3.03 -14.27 7.81
C PHE A 95 3.38 -14.11 9.30
N VAL A 96 2.38 -13.94 10.16
CA VAL A 96 2.60 -13.70 11.60
C VAL A 96 3.35 -14.86 12.28
N GLY A 97 3.16 -16.09 11.82
CA GLY A 97 3.89 -17.26 12.30
C GLY A 97 5.14 -17.61 11.48
N SER A 98 5.51 -16.81 10.49
CA SER A 98 6.65 -17.02 9.61
C SER A 98 7.91 -16.31 10.12
N ARG A 99 9.00 -16.35 9.33
CA ARG A 99 10.17 -15.53 9.62
C ARG A 99 9.83 -14.04 9.50
N PHE A 100 10.44 -13.22 10.34
CA PHE A 100 10.26 -11.77 10.31
C PHE A 100 10.53 -11.17 8.91
N ALA A 101 11.55 -11.67 8.20
CA ALA A 101 11.86 -11.22 6.85
C ALA A 101 10.67 -11.43 5.85
N ASP A 102 9.96 -12.55 5.96
CA ASP A 102 8.84 -12.86 5.10
C ASP A 102 7.65 -11.93 5.39
N LEU A 103 7.40 -11.66 6.68
CA LEU A 103 6.40 -10.70 7.13
C LEU A 103 6.74 -9.28 6.67
N LEU A 104 7.98 -8.85 6.87
CA LEU A 104 8.47 -7.53 6.45
C LEU A 104 8.28 -7.34 4.93
N ILE A 105 8.77 -8.29 4.13
CA ILE A 105 8.65 -8.22 2.66
C ILE A 105 7.18 -8.12 2.25
N SER A 106 6.32 -8.97 2.82
CA SER A 106 4.89 -8.96 2.51
C SER A 106 4.23 -7.62 2.85
N ALA A 107 4.54 -7.07 4.03
CA ALA A 107 3.98 -5.81 4.49
C ALA A 107 4.43 -4.62 3.63
N VAL A 108 5.75 -4.48 3.40
CA VAL A 108 6.32 -3.29 2.73
C VAL A 108 6.08 -3.28 1.22
N THR A 109 5.93 -4.45 0.59
CA THR A 109 5.61 -4.55 -0.85
C THR A 109 4.11 -4.57 -1.15
N HIS A 110 3.28 -4.57 -0.11
CA HIS A 110 1.83 -4.56 -0.30
C HIS A 110 1.35 -3.24 -0.94
N PRO A 111 0.43 -3.28 -1.92
CA PRO A 111 -0.05 -2.09 -2.63
C PRO A 111 -0.57 -0.95 -1.73
N VAL A 112 -1.13 -1.27 -0.57
CA VAL A 112 -1.59 -0.26 0.40
C VAL A 112 -0.40 0.50 0.98
N MET A 113 0.67 -0.20 1.38
CA MET A 113 1.90 0.40 1.90
C MET A 113 2.59 1.25 0.81
N LEU A 114 2.74 0.72 -0.40
CA LEU A 114 3.34 1.46 -1.52
C LEU A 114 2.59 2.76 -1.82
N GLN A 115 1.26 2.76 -1.75
CA GLN A 115 0.47 3.98 -1.92
C GLN A 115 0.52 4.89 -0.69
N PHE A 116 0.55 4.33 0.51
CA PHE A 116 0.61 5.09 1.76
C PHE A 116 1.85 5.96 1.83
N LEU A 117 2.98 5.43 1.38
CA LEU A 117 4.27 6.12 1.38
C LEU A 117 4.64 6.74 0.01
N ASP A 118 3.69 6.79 -0.94
CA ASP A 118 3.86 7.32 -2.30
C ASP A 118 4.99 6.67 -3.09
N GLN A 119 5.35 5.43 -2.76
CA GLN A 119 6.43 4.67 -3.41
C GLN A 119 6.12 4.41 -4.89
N ASP A 120 4.84 4.24 -5.25
CA ASP A 120 4.38 4.08 -6.64
C ASP A 120 4.73 5.26 -7.55
N ARG A 121 5.15 6.38 -6.98
CA ARG A 121 5.57 7.60 -7.68
C ARG A 121 7.07 7.83 -7.67
N SER A 122 7.82 7.06 -6.88
CA SER A 122 9.28 7.16 -6.78
C SER A 122 9.94 6.90 -8.14
N MET A 123 10.97 7.68 -8.44
CA MET A 123 11.71 7.57 -9.70
C MET A 123 13.20 7.69 -9.41
N GLY A 124 13.96 6.75 -9.98
CA GLY A 124 15.41 6.79 -9.90
C GLY A 124 15.96 8.07 -10.57
N PRO A 125 16.94 8.74 -9.96
CA PRO A 125 17.44 10.05 -10.43
C PRO A 125 17.92 10.06 -11.89
N GLY A 126 18.47 8.93 -12.35
CA GLY A 126 18.98 8.78 -13.72
C GLY A 126 17.97 8.23 -14.74
N SER A 127 16.71 7.97 -14.34
CA SER A 127 15.74 7.34 -15.23
C SER A 127 15.22 8.32 -16.30
N GLU A 128 14.94 7.81 -17.51
CA GLU A 128 14.30 8.61 -18.57
C GLU A 128 13.01 9.28 -18.11
N ARG A 129 12.27 8.61 -17.23
CA ARG A 129 11.01 9.12 -16.68
C ARG A 129 11.24 10.33 -15.78
N ALA A 130 12.31 10.32 -14.99
CA ALA A 130 12.71 11.47 -14.16
C ALA A 130 13.16 12.64 -15.04
N GLN A 131 13.97 12.37 -16.07
CA GLN A 131 14.43 13.37 -17.01
C GLN A 131 13.27 14.07 -17.75
N LYS A 132 12.27 13.30 -18.21
CA LYS A 132 11.08 13.82 -18.90
C LYS A 132 10.17 14.66 -17.97
N ARG A 133 10.14 14.39 -16.66
CA ARG A 133 9.30 15.11 -15.69
C ARG A 133 9.98 16.33 -15.06
N GLY A 134 11.27 16.49 -15.23
CA GLY A 134 12.03 17.62 -14.69
C GLY A 134 12.04 17.70 -13.16
N LYS A 135 12.11 18.90 -12.61
CA LYS A 135 12.29 19.16 -11.17
C LYS A 135 11.18 18.61 -10.25
N THR A 136 10.04 18.19 -10.78
CA THR A 136 8.92 17.64 -9.99
C THR A 136 8.99 16.12 -9.81
N ALA A 137 9.98 15.47 -10.41
CA ALA A 137 10.21 14.04 -10.32
C ALA A 137 11.46 13.77 -9.51
N GLY A 138 11.36 12.95 -8.49
CA GLY A 138 12.49 12.64 -7.62
C GLY A 138 12.37 11.29 -6.95
N LEU A 139 13.46 10.92 -6.34
CA LEU A 139 13.55 9.79 -5.45
C LEU A 139 12.66 10.05 -4.23
N ASN A 140 11.81 9.08 -3.88
CA ASN A 140 11.03 9.10 -2.66
C ASN A 140 11.70 8.18 -1.63
N GLU A 141 12.14 8.74 -0.53
CA GLU A 141 12.83 8.03 0.54
C GLU A 141 11.88 7.50 1.63
N ASN A 142 10.59 7.85 1.60
CA ASN A 142 9.68 7.55 2.71
C ASN A 142 9.62 6.06 3.05
N LEU A 143 9.45 5.18 2.06
CA LEU A 143 9.39 3.74 2.33
C LEU A 143 10.73 3.21 2.86
N ALA A 144 11.85 3.65 2.30
CA ALA A 144 13.17 3.23 2.76
C ALA A 144 13.42 3.67 4.21
N ARG A 145 13.05 4.90 4.53
CA ARG A 145 13.15 5.45 5.88
C ARG A 145 12.29 4.68 6.88
N GLU A 146 11.01 4.45 6.56
CA GLU A 146 10.11 3.67 7.42
C GLU A 146 10.61 2.24 7.64
N VAL A 147 11.17 1.59 6.60
CA VAL A 147 11.74 0.25 6.72
C VAL A 147 12.92 0.24 7.68
N MET A 148 13.83 1.21 7.58
CA MET A 148 15.02 1.25 8.45
C MET A 148 14.70 1.75 9.85
N GLU A 149 13.95 2.85 9.96
CA GLU A 149 13.73 3.53 11.24
C GLU A 149 12.62 2.91 12.08
N LEU A 150 11.50 2.50 11.49
CA LEU A 150 10.34 2.03 12.24
C LEU A 150 10.14 0.53 12.17
N HIS A 151 10.54 -0.11 11.07
CA HIS A 151 10.22 -1.51 10.87
C HIS A 151 11.37 -2.48 11.18
N THR A 152 12.64 -2.00 11.23
CA THR A 152 13.78 -2.88 11.45
C THR A 152 14.81 -2.37 12.47
N LEU A 153 15.62 -1.37 12.11
CA LEU A 153 16.81 -0.97 12.87
C LEU A 153 16.54 0.00 14.03
N GLY A 154 15.41 0.69 13.98
CA GLY A 154 15.06 1.73 14.95
C GLY A 154 15.59 3.12 14.54
N VAL A 155 14.99 4.16 15.12
CA VAL A 155 15.49 5.53 15.01
C VAL A 155 16.89 5.56 15.65
N ASP A 156 17.83 6.28 15.02
CA ASP A 156 19.23 6.32 15.42
C ASP A 156 19.96 4.95 15.37
N GLY A 157 19.44 4.02 14.57
CA GLY A 157 20.08 2.73 14.30
C GLY A 157 21.42 2.87 13.57
N PRO A 158 22.14 1.76 13.35
CA PRO A 158 23.48 1.75 12.74
C PRO A 158 23.41 1.92 11.21
N TYR A 159 22.82 2.99 10.72
CA TYR A 159 22.72 3.35 9.30
C TYR A 159 22.90 4.87 9.12
N THR A 160 23.24 5.26 7.92
CA THR A 160 23.44 6.65 7.52
C THR A 160 22.33 7.15 6.60
N GLN A 161 22.28 8.45 6.36
CA GLN A 161 21.37 9.02 5.36
C GLN A 161 21.66 8.47 3.94
N ASP A 162 22.90 8.12 3.65
CA ASP A 162 23.26 7.52 2.36
C ASP A 162 22.70 6.10 2.21
N ASP A 163 22.68 5.31 3.27
CA ASP A 163 22.04 3.97 3.28
C ASP A 163 20.54 4.08 2.99
N VAL A 164 19.85 5.06 3.60
CA VAL A 164 18.43 5.32 3.32
C VAL A 164 18.23 5.66 1.85
N ARG A 165 19.09 6.49 1.29
CA ARG A 165 19.02 6.89 -0.12
C ARG A 165 19.26 5.71 -1.05
N GLN A 166 20.27 4.90 -0.79
CA GLN A 166 20.58 3.72 -1.59
C GLN A 166 19.43 2.69 -1.54
N LEU A 167 18.83 2.48 -0.37
CA LEU A 167 17.64 1.63 -0.24
C LEU A 167 16.44 2.21 -1.00
N ALA A 168 16.26 3.53 -0.98
CA ALA A 168 15.22 4.18 -1.75
C ALA A 168 15.44 4.04 -3.26
N GLU A 169 16.68 4.11 -3.73
CA GLU A 169 17.04 3.85 -5.13
C GLU A 169 16.73 2.39 -5.53
N LEU A 170 17.06 1.42 -4.66
CA LEU A 170 16.70 0.01 -4.86
C LEU A 170 15.18 -0.19 -4.97
N PHE A 171 14.41 0.55 -4.19
CA PHE A 171 12.94 0.45 -4.20
C PHE A 171 12.29 1.15 -5.39
N THR A 172 13.05 1.88 -6.22
CA THR A 172 12.50 2.48 -7.43
C THR A 172 11.98 1.40 -8.36
N GLY A 173 10.78 1.58 -8.90
CA GLY A 173 10.13 0.54 -9.71
C GLY A 173 9.18 -0.38 -8.93
N LEU A 174 9.21 -0.40 -7.61
CA LEU A 174 8.15 -1.05 -6.82
C LEU A 174 6.82 -0.33 -7.08
N SER A 175 5.92 -1.04 -7.70
CA SER A 175 4.62 -0.52 -8.09
C SER A 175 3.59 -1.66 -8.12
N PHE A 176 2.32 -1.30 -8.17
CA PHE A 176 1.22 -2.24 -8.32
C PHE A 176 0.56 -2.03 -9.69
N GLN A 177 1.01 -2.76 -10.67
CA GLN A 177 0.41 -2.80 -12.01
C GLN A 177 -0.35 -4.12 -12.23
#